data_d9208bcc4955ea8f25467095277d85ab
#
_entry.id   d9208bcc4955ea8f25467095277d85ab
#
_cell.length_a   1.000
_cell.length_b   1.000
_cell.length_c   1.000
_cell.angle_alpha   90.00
_cell.angle_beta   90.00
_cell.angle_gamma   90.00
#
_symmetry.space_group_name_H-M   'P 1'
#
loop_
_entity.id
_entity.type
_entity.pdbx_description
1 polymer ?
#
loop_
_entity_poly.entity_id
_entity_poly.type
_entity_poly.pdbx_seq_one_letter_code
_entity_poly.pdbx_strand_id
1 'polypeptide(L)'
;MHPDLPARAAHFLSLHVRGDPLVLLNAWDPGTARLFQGLGAKAVGTTSMGISAAEGFPEGQVTPWIRMHYRIASIAAAVTV
;
A
#
# COMPACT_ATOMS: atom_id res chain seq x y z
N MET A 1 -9.59 -11.88 -3.67
CA MET A 1 -8.82 -12.07 -2.43
C MET A 1 -7.49 -12.73 -2.75
N HIS A 2 -6.44 -12.30 -2.14
CA HIS A 2 -5.10 -12.86 -2.32
C HIS A 2 -5.03 -14.25 -1.68
N PRO A 3 -4.64 -15.32 -2.41
CA PRO A 3 -4.60 -16.66 -1.84
C PRO A 3 -3.55 -16.82 -0.73
N ASP A 4 -2.52 -15.97 -0.71
CA ASP A 4 -1.46 -15.97 0.31
C ASP A 4 -1.69 -14.93 1.43
N LEU A 5 -2.90 -14.40 1.56
CA LEU A 5 -3.21 -13.36 2.52
C LEU A 5 -2.86 -13.73 3.97
N PRO A 6 -3.17 -14.95 4.47
CA PRO A 6 -2.78 -15.32 5.83
C PRO A 6 -1.27 -15.28 6.06
N ALA A 7 -0.48 -15.75 5.09
CA ALA A 7 0.98 -15.73 5.18
C ALA A 7 1.52 -14.29 5.15
N ARG A 8 0.94 -13.44 4.32
CA ARG A 8 1.33 -12.02 4.24
C ARG A 8 0.99 -11.29 5.55
N ALA A 9 -0.16 -11.56 6.13
CA ALA A 9 -0.55 -10.97 7.41
C ALA A 9 0.40 -11.39 8.53
N ALA A 10 0.76 -12.66 8.60
CA ALA A 10 1.71 -13.15 9.59
C ALA A 10 3.10 -12.53 9.41
N HIS A 11 3.56 -12.39 8.17
CA HIS A 11 4.82 -11.74 7.85
C HIS A 11 4.80 -10.27 8.28
N PHE A 12 3.73 -9.55 7.96
CA PHE A 12 3.58 -8.15 8.34
C PHE A 12 3.62 -7.98 9.86
N LEU A 13 2.93 -8.84 10.59
CA LEU A 13 2.96 -8.83 12.05
C LEU A 13 4.39 -9.04 12.57
N SER A 14 5.14 -9.96 11.96
CA SER A 14 6.51 -10.28 12.37
C SER A 14 7.49 -9.11 12.20
N LEU A 15 7.16 -8.12 11.37
CA LEU A 15 8.00 -6.93 11.16
C LEU A 15 7.92 -5.92 12.30
N HIS A 16 6.95 -6.09 13.20
CA HIS A 16 6.75 -5.18 14.35
C HIS A 16 7.60 -5.66 15.51
N VAL A 17 8.87 -5.26 15.52
CA VAL A 17 9.84 -5.67 16.53
C VAL A 17 10.18 -4.47 17.42
N ARG A 18 10.10 -4.69 18.74
CA ARG A 18 10.43 -3.65 19.71
C ARG A 18 11.89 -3.23 19.55
N GLY A 19 12.12 -1.91 19.43
CA GLY A 19 13.47 -1.36 19.25
C GLY A 19 13.96 -1.35 17.80
N ASP A 20 13.16 -1.89 16.87
CA ASP A 20 13.46 -1.91 15.45
C ASP A 20 12.22 -1.42 14.69
N PRO A 21 12.01 -0.09 14.57
CA PRO A 21 10.78 0.44 14.00
C PRO A 21 10.61 0.05 12.54
N LEU A 22 9.39 -0.36 12.20
CA LEU A 22 9.02 -0.61 10.82
C LEU A 22 8.80 0.72 10.10
N VAL A 23 9.52 0.93 9.01
CA VAL A 23 9.33 2.08 8.14
C VAL A 23 8.38 1.69 7.00
N LEU A 24 7.22 2.36 6.94
CA LEU A 24 6.24 2.14 5.89
C LEU A 24 6.35 3.23 4.84
N LEU A 25 6.59 2.85 3.59
CA LEU A 25 6.52 3.74 2.45
C LEU A 25 5.12 3.66 1.87
N ASN A 26 4.43 4.79 1.76
CA ASN A 26 3.05 4.84 1.32
C ASN A 26 2.97 5.02 -0.19
N ALA A 27 2.41 4.03 -0.86
CA ALA A 27 2.22 4.04 -2.30
C ALA A 27 0.84 4.60 -2.67
N TRP A 28 0.76 5.21 -3.86
CA TRP A 28 -0.49 5.74 -4.40
C TRP A 28 -0.90 5.07 -5.72
N ASP A 29 -0.04 4.24 -6.29
CA ASP A 29 -0.33 3.45 -7.48
C ASP A 29 0.54 2.18 -7.51
N PRO A 30 0.27 1.24 -8.43
CA PRO A 30 1.09 0.03 -8.54
C PRO A 30 2.55 0.31 -8.87
N GLY A 31 2.83 1.35 -9.65
CA GLY A 31 4.20 1.70 -10.03
C GLY A 31 5.04 2.13 -8.85
N THR A 32 4.52 3.02 -7.99
CA THR A 32 5.23 3.42 -6.77
C THR A 32 5.38 2.28 -5.80
N ALA A 33 4.37 1.42 -5.68
CA ALA A 33 4.45 0.24 -4.83
C ALA A 33 5.58 -0.69 -5.25
N ARG A 34 5.70 -0.98 -6.54
CA ARG A 34 6.79 -1.81 -7.09
C ARG A 34 8.14 -1.15 -6.91
N LEU A 35 8.22 0.15 -7.11
CA LEU A 35 9.45 0.91 -6.89
C LEU A 35 9.92 0.78 -5.45
N PHE A 36 9.02 0.98 -4.49
CA PHE A 36 9.35 0.88 -3.08
C PHE A 36 9.78 -0.53 -2.68
N GLN A 37 9.10 -1.55 -3.18
CA GLN A 37 9.51 -2.93 -2.95
C GLN A 37 10.89 -3.19 -3.54
N GLY A 38 11.14 -2.73 -4.75
CA GLY A 38 12.44 -2.89 -5.41
C GLY A 38 13.59 -2.18 -4.70
N LEU A 39 13.29 -1.11 -3.97
CA LEU A 39 14.27 -0.40 -3.15
C LEU A 39 14.48 -1.03 -1.77
N GLY A 40 13.83 -2.14 -1.47
CA GLY A 40 14.03 -2.88 -0.24
C GLY A 40 13.00 -2.61 0.85
N ALA A 41 11.88 -1.95 0.54
CA ALA A 41 10.80 -1.76 1.51
C ALA A 41 10.30 -3.13 2.01
N LYS A 42 10.24 -3.29 3.32
CA LYS A 42 9.78 -4.55 3.94
C LYS A 42 8.27 -4.68 3.92
N ALA A 43 7.58 -3.56 3.85
CA ALA A 43 6.13 -3.48 3.72
C ALA A 43 5.79 -2.17 3.02
N VAL A 44 4.61 -2.13 2.40
CA VAL A 44 4.12 -0.96 1.68
C VAL A 44 2.75 -0.61 2.22
N GLY A 45 2.57 0.66 2.59
CA GLY A 45 1.27 1.21 2.93
C GLY A 45 0.62 1.89 1.73
N THR A 46 -0.62 2.34 1.89
CA THR A 46 -1.31 3.15 0.90
C THR A 46 -1.60 4.52 1.47
N THR A 47 -1.65 5.54 0.60
CA THR A 47 -2.00 6.90 1.01
C THR A 47 -3.26 7.35 0.31
N SER A 48 -4.34 7.57 1.08
CA SER A 48 -5.61 8.02 0.52
C SER A 48 -5.48 9.40 -0.14
N MET A 49 -4.70 10.30 0.45
CA MET A 49 -4.45 11.62 -0.14
C MET A 49 -3.70 11.48 -1.47
N GLY A 50 -2.66 10.66 -1.53
CA GLY A 50 -1.90 10.43 -2.76
C GLY A 50 -2.73 9.76 -3.83
N ILE A 51 -3.57 8.78 -3.47
CA ILE A 51 -4.51 8.15 -4.40
C ILE A 51 -5.51 9.15 -4.93
N SER A 52 -6.09 9.98 -4.07
CA SER A 52 -7.04 11.02 -4.47
C SER A 52 -6.40 12.00 -5.47
N ALA A 53 -5.16 12.43 -5.20
CA ALA A 53 -4.43 13.29 -6.13
C ALA A 53 -4.17 12.61 -7.46
N ALA A 54 -3.79 11.33 -7.44
CA ALA A 54 -3.55 10.55 -8.66
C ALA A 54 -4.82 10.37 -9.50
N GLU A 55 -5.98 10.30 -8.84
CA GLU A 55 -7.28 10.19 -9.51
C GLU A 55 -7.86 11.55 -9.92
N GLY A 56 -7.17 12.65 -9.62
CA GLY A 56 -7.60 13.99 -10.00
C GLY A 56 -8.55 14.68 -9.03
N PHE A 57 -8.67 14.18 -7.80
CA PHE A 57 -9.52 14.79 -6.79
C PHE A 57 -8.70 15.71 -5.90
N PRO A 58 -9.08 16.98 -5.71
CA PRO A 58 -8.38 17.90 -4.84
C PRO A 58 -8.45 17.43 -3.37
N GLU A 59 -7.48 17.88 -2.58
CA GLU A 59 -7.51 17.67 -1.15
C GLU A 59 -8.82 18.18 -0.55
N GLY A 60 -9.39 17.40 0.36
CA GLY A 60 -10.66 17.71 0.98
C GLY A 60 -11.89 17.20 0.25
N GLN A 61 -11.74 16.71 -0.99
CA GLN A 61 -12.82 16.04 -1.70
C GLN A 61 -12.76 14.54 -1.46
N VAL A 62 -13.94 13.92 -1.41
CA VAL A 62 -14.07 12.47 -1.23
C VAL A 62 -13.91 11.79 -2.58
N THR A 63 -12.86 10.99 -2.72
CA THR A 63 -12.70 10.10 -3.86
C THR A 63 -13.81 9.05 -3.82
N PRO A 64 -14.51 8.78 -4.94
CA PRO A 64 -15.50 7.71 -4.97
C PRO A 64 -14.93 6.39 -4.45
N TRP A 65 -15.68 5.73 -3.56
CA TRP A 65 -15.22 4.52 -2.89
C TRP A 65 -14.75 3.44 -3.86
N ILE A 66 -15.46 3.28 -4.99
CA ILE A 66 -15.10 2.26 -5.99
C ILE A 66 -13.72 2.52 -6.61
N ARG A 67 -13.34 3.77 -6.83
CA ARG A 67 -12.02 4.12 -7.35
C ARG A 67 -10.93 3.89 -6.30
N MET A 68 -11.21 4.26 -5.06
CA MET A 68 -10.27 4.05 -3.96
C MET A 68 -10.01 2.57 -3.76
N HIS A 69 -11.07 1.75 -3.73
CA HIS A 69 -10.96 0.30 -3.59
C HIS A 69 -10.17 -0.32 -4.74
N TYR A 70 -10.48 0.06 -5.98
CA TYR A 70 -9.76 -0.46 -7.15
C TYR A 70 -8.26 -0.14 -7.06
N ARG A 71 -7.92 1.09 -6.68
CA ARG A 71 -6.52 1.51 -6.59
C ARG A 71 -5.79 0.76 -5.49
N ILE A 72 -6.39 0.62 -4.32
CA ILE A 72 -5.81 -0.13 -3.21
C ILE A 72 -5.60 -1.60 -3.61
N ALA A 73 -6.59 -2.21 -4.25
CA ALA A 73 -6.49 -3.59 -4.71
C ALA A 73 -5.36 -3.77 -5.73
N SER A 74 -5.21 -2.83 -6.67
CA SER A 74 -4.15 -2.90 -7.68
C SER A 74 -2.76 -2.70 -7.07
N ILE A 75 -2.62 -1.86 -6.05
CA ILE A 75 -1.38 -1.71 -5.30
C ILE A 75 -1.03 -3.02 -4.59
N ALA A 76 -1.99 -3.61 -3.88
CA ALA A 76 -1.77 -4.87 -3.16
C ALA A 76 -1.37 -6.00 -4.10
N ALA A 77 -1.95 -6.05 -5.31
CA ALA A 77 -1.62 -7.07 -6.31
C ALA A 77 -0.23 -6.88 -6.94
N ALA A 78 0.32 -5.66 -6.87
CA ALA A 78 1.59 -5.32 -7.53
C ALA A 78 2.82 -5.75 -6.72
N VAL A 79 2.66 -6.02 -5.43
CA VAL A 79 3.77 -6.32 -4.51
C VAL A 79 3.55 -7.64 -3.79
N THR A 80 4.64 -8.19 -3.25
CA THR A 80 4.62 -9.42 -2.45
C THR A 80 4.82 -9.16 -0.96
N VAL A 81 5.09 -7.94 -0.61
CA VAL A 81 5.32 -7.51 0.78
C VAL A 81 4.06 -6.98 1.44
#